data_4f38456c79574c12437a84c92393814a
#
_entry.id   4f38456c79574c12437a84c92393814a
#
_cell.length_a   1.000
_cell.length_b   1.000
_cell.length_c   1.000
_cell.angle_alpha   90.00
_cell.angle_beta   90.00
_cell.angle_gamma   90.00
#
_symmetry.space_group_name_H-M   'P 1'
#
loop_
_entity.id
_entity.type
_entity.pdbx_description
1 polymer ?
#
loop_
_entity_poly.entity_id
_entity_poly.type
_entity_poly.pdbx_seq_one_letter_code
_entity_poly.pdbx_strand_id
1 'polypeptide(L)'
;MFLLLLEILIMVAFIIYGLVKGGALGSGISSILALFVMLFIFKLPPSSPPVTAVLIIISIGVASGALQASGGMDYMIAVATKIIKKFPKAITLVAPLVCFMFVFGMGTAMISLSLEPIISETAIKSKVNPKAALISSVLASNMALLCSPASSSTAFVIMLLSPFGVSMGTYL
;
A
#
# COMPACT_ATOMS: atom_id res chain seq x y z
N MET A 1 -15.73 11.89 -25.08
CA MET A 1 -15.18 10.54 -24.86
C MET A 1 -13.72 10.43 -25.31
N PHE A 2 -13.38 10.84 -26.54
CA PHE A 2 -11.98 10.83 -27.03
C PHE A 2 -11.03 11.72 -26.21
N LEU A 3 -11.43 12.94 -25.87
CA LEU A 3 -10.66 13.86 -25.02
C LEU A 3 -10.39 13.27 -23.62
N LEU A 4 -11.41 12.70 -22.97
CA LEU A 4 -11.26 12.04 -21.67
C LEU A 4 -10.28 10.87 -21.71
N LEU A 5 -10.31 10.05 -22.78
CA LEU A 5 -9.36 8.97 -22.95
C LEU A 5 -7.93 9.50 -23.14
N LEU A 6 -7.76 10.60 -23.88
CA LEU A 6 -6.47 11.23 -24.09
C LEU A 6 -5.90 11.80 -22.78
N GLU A 7 -6.73 12.46 -21.97
CA GLU A 7 -6.35 12.99 -20.65
C GLU A 7 -5.87 11.89 -19.71
N ILE A 8 -6.65 10.79 -19.61
CA ILE A 8 -6.28 9.64 -18.79
C ILE A 8 -4.96 9.01 -19.28
N LEU A 9 -4.80 8.88 -20.60
CA LEU A 9 -3.61 8.29 -21.20
C LEU A 9 -2.36 9.13 -20.91
N ILE A 10 -2.46 10.45 -21.02
CA ILE A 10 -1.37 11.38 -20.68
C ILE A 10 -1.02 11.27 -19.19
N MET A 11 -2.02 11.28 -18.31
CA MET A 11 -1.80 11.13 -16.87
C MET A 11 -1.06 9.84 -16.53
N VAL A 12 -1.51 8.72 -17.08
CA VAL A 12 -0.88 7.40 -16.89
C VAL A 12 0.54 7.38 -17.46
N ALA A 13 0.76 7.97 -18.62
CA ALA A 13 2.08 8.05 -19.24
C ALA A 13 3.09 8.82 -18.36
N PHE A 14 2.68 9.97 -17.77
CA PHE A 14 3.52 10.74 -16.85
C PHE A 14 3.84 9.95 -15.57
N ILE A 15 2.86 9.23 -15.01
CA ILE A 15 3.06 8.41 -13.81
C ILE A 15 4.06 7.29 -14.11
N ILE A 16 3.87 6.56 -15.21
CA ILE A 16 4.77 5.46 -15.62
C ILE A 16 6.18 6.01 -15.89
N TYR A 17 6.30 7.12 -16.63
CA TYR A 17 7.58 7.76 -16.90
C TYR A 17 8.32 8.13 -15.61
N GLY A 18 7.63 8.76 -14.67
CA GLY A 18 8.19 9.14 -13.39
C GLY A 18 8.63 7.95 -12.56
N LEU A 19 7.83 6.88 -12.57
CA LEU A 19 8.11 5.65 -11.82
C LEU A 19 9.36 4.94 -12.37
N VAL A 20 9.51 4.89 -13.69
CA VAL A 20 10.66 4.25 -14.34
C VAL A 20 11.96 5.05 -14.15
N LYS A 21 11.89 6.39 -14.18
CA LYS A 21 13.08 7.27 -14.10
C LYS A 21 13.51 7.62 -12.68
N GLY A 22 12.58 7.75 -11.74
CA GLY A 22 12.86 8.27 -10.40
C GLY A 22 12.13 7.54 -9.26
N GLY A 23 11.57 6.36 -9.52
CA GLY A 23 10.83 5.61 -8.50
C GLY A 23 9.66 6.39 -7.92
N ALA A 24 9.40 6.23 -6.63
CA ALA A 24 8.27 6.88 -5.94
C ALA A 24 8.36 8.43 -5.98
N LEU A 25 9.54 9.00 -5.79
CA LEU A 25 9.76 10.45 -5.89
C LEU A 25 9.57 10.97 -7.32
N GLY A 26 10.07 10.22 -8.30
CA GLY A 26 9.91 10.56 -9.72
C GLY A 26 8.45 10.54 -10.15
N SER A 27 7.66 9.59 -9.67
CA SER A 27 6.23 9.55 -9.96
C SER A 27 5.48 10.74 -9.35
N GLY A 28 5.86 11.20 -8.15
CA GLY A 28 5.30 12.41 -7.55
C GLY A 28 5.58 13.67 -8.36
N ILE A 29 6.83 13.88 -8.76
CA ILE A 29 7.23 15.04 -9.57
C ILE A 29 6.55 15.03 -10.94
N SER A 30 6.53 13.86 -11.61
CA SER A 30 5.89 13.75 -12.92
C SER A 30 4.36 13.90 -12.86
N SER A 31 3.74 13.52 -11.74
CA SER A 31 2.30 13.77 -11.53
C SER A 31 1.98 15.25 -11.39
N ILE A 32 2.87 16.04 -10.78
CA ILE A 32 2.73 17.52 -10.74
C ILE A 32 2.82 18.09 -12.16
N LEU A 33 3.78 17.63 -12.97
CA LEU A 33 3.88 18.03 -14.38
C LEU A 33 2.63 17.66 -15.17
N ALA A 34 2.07 16.47 -14.96
CA ALA A 34 0.82 16.04 -15.56
C ALA A 34 -0.33 16.99 -15.21
N LEU A 35 -0.44 17.39 -13.93
CA LEU A 35 -1.42 18.38 -13.48
C LEU A 35 -1.25 19.74 -14.20
N PHE A 36 -0.03 20.23 -14.37
CA PHE A 36 0.24 21.43 -15.15
C PHE A 36 -0.26 21.30 -16.59
N VAL A 37 0.01 20.18 -17.24
CA VAL A 37 -0.48 19.92 -18.60
C VAL A 37 -2.01 19.93 -18.63
N MET A 38 -2.69 19.29 -17.67
CA MET A 38 -4.16 19.28 -17.59
C MET A 38 -4.75 20.67 -17.40
N LEU A 39 -4.18 21.49 -16.51
CA LEU A 39 -4.68 22.84 -16.22
C LEU A 39 -4.42 23.82 -17.37
N PHE A 40 -3.23 23.83 -17.96
CA PHE A 40 -2.83 24.86 -18.91
C PHE A 40 -3.15 24.50 -20.37
N ILE A 41 -3.01 23.22 -20.74
CA ILE A 41 -3.27 22.77 -22.12
C ILE A 41 -4.73 22.36 -22.31
N PHE A 42 -5.26 21.54 -21.40
CA PHE A 42 -6.66 21.08 -21.49
C PHE A 42 -7.66 22.05 -20.85
N LYS A 43 -7.15 23.09 -20.15
CA LYS A 43 -7.97 24.11 -19.47
C LYS A 43 -9.03 23.51 -18.55
N LEU A 44 -8.71 22.39 -17.92
CA LEU A 44 -9.60 21.77 -16.94
C LEU A 44 -9.75 22.70 -15.72
N PRO A 45 -10.98 22.96 -15.25
CA PRO A 45 -11.15 23.77 -14.05
C PRO A 45 -10.54 23.07 -12.85
N PRO A 46 -9.74 23.77 -12.01
CA PRO A 46 -9.20 23.20 -10.81
C PRO A 46 -10.34 22.80 -9.86
N SER A 47 -10.39 21.53 -9.48
CA SER A 47 -11.29 21.05 -8.44
C SER A 47 -10.75 21.42 -7.05
N SER A 48 -11.64 21.46 -6.05
CA SER A 48 -11.22 21.63 -4.67
C SER A 48 -10.26 20.49 -4.27
N PRO A 49 -9.07 20.81 -3.70
CA PRO A 49 -8.12 19.77 -3.30
C PRO A 49 -8.73 18.88 -2.22
N PRO A 50 -8.50 17.56 -2.24
CA PRO A 50 -9.04 16.63 -1.27
C PRO A 50 -8.26 16.73 0.07
N VAL A 51 -8.42 17.87 0.77
CA VAL A 51 -7.67 18.22 1.98
C VAL A 51 -7.79 17.13 3.05
N THR A 52 -9.00 16.60 3.23
CA THR A 52 -9.24 15.53 4.22
C THR A 52 -8.41 14.28 3.92
N ALA A 53 -8.33 13.86 2.66
CA ALA A 53 -7.51 12.70 2.28
C ALA A 53 -6.03 12.96 2.52
N VAL A 54 -5.54 14.14 2.15
CA VAL A 54 -4.14 14.53 2.38
C VAL A 54 -3.81 14.53 3.87
N LEU A 55 -4.67 15.09 4.72
CA LEU A 55 -4.48 15.10 6.17
C LEU A 55 -4.48 13.68 6.75
N ILE A 56 -5.36 12.79 6.30
CA ILE A 56 -5.39 11.39 6.75
C ILE A 56 -4.09 10.69 6.34
N ILE A 57 -3.62 10.84 5.10
CA ILE A 57 -2.38 10.23 4.62
C ILE A 57 -1.18 10.71 5.44
N ILE A 58 -1.09 12.02 5.70
CA ILE A 58 -0.02 12.60 6.52
C ILE A 58 -0.07 12.04 7.95
N SER A 59 -1.25 12.00 8.56
CA SER A 59 -1.43 11.51 9.93
C SER A 59 -1.01 10.04 10.08
N ILE A 60 -1.41 9.20 9.13
CA ILE A 60 -1.00 7.78 9.10
C ILE A 60 0.51 7.66 8.86
N GLY A 61 1.07 8.48 7.96
CA GLY A 61 2.52 8.53 7.71
C GLY A 61 3.32 8.90 8.95
N VAL A 62 2.89 9.92 9.68
CA VAL A 62 3.53 10.36 10.93
C VAL A 62 3.42 9.26 12.01
N ALA A 63 2.24 8.66 12.18
CA ALA A 63 2.05 7.59 13.16
C ALA A 63 2.92 6.36 12.84
N SER A 64 2.97 5.96 11.57
CA SER A 64 3.82 4.85 11.10
C SER A 64 5.31 5.17 11.27
N GLY A 65 5.73 6.40 10.96
CA GLY A 65 7.10 6.86 11.18
C GLY A 65 7.50 6.90 12.65
N ALA A 66 6.62 7.34 13.53
CA ALA A 66 6.84 7.33 14.97
C ALA A 66 6.99 5.89 15.52
N LEU A 67 6.14 4.96 15.04
CA LEU A 67 6.25 3.55 15.41
C LEU A 67 7.57 2.94 14.93
N GLN A 68 8.04 3.31 13.75
CA GLN A 68 9.34 2.88 13.24
C GLN A 68 10.48 3.46 14.06
N ALA A 69 10.45 4.75 14.35
CA ALA A 69 11.48 5.43 15.13
C ALA A 69 11.56 4.93 16.60
N SER A 70 10.45 4.48 17.16
CA SER A 70 10.41 3.89 18.52
C SER A 70 10.88 2.43 18.60
N GLY A 71 11.25 1.81 17.48
CA GLY A 71 11.60 0.38 17.43
C GLY A 71 10.39 -0.56 17.52
N GLY A 72 9.17 -0.03 17.54
CA GLY A 72 7.94 -0.82 17.59
C GLY A 72 7.78 -1.72 16.36
N MET A 73 8.18 -1.24 15.18
CA MET A 73 8.17 -2.04 13.96
C MET A 73 9.12 -3.23 14.04
N ASP A 74 10.33 -3.05 14.56
CA ASP A 74 11.31 -4.13 14.73
C ASP A 74 10.82 -5.21 15.68
N TYR A 75 10.14 -4.79 16.76
CA TYR A 75 9.50 -5.72 17.69
C TYR A 75 8.40 -6.54 16.99
N MET A 76 7.54 -5.89 16.21
CA MET A 76 6.48 -6.57 15.45
C MET A 76 7.05 -7.57 14.43
N ILE A 77 8.12 -7.19 13.71
CA ILE A 77 8.83 -8.08 12.79
C ILE A 77 9.42 -9.27 13.54
N ALA A 78 10.00 -9.07 14.72
CA ALA A 78 10.55 -10.15 15.55
C ALA A 78 9.46 -11.14 16.00
N VAL A 79 8.29 -10.64 16.40
CA VAL A 79 7.14 -11.49 16.78
C VAL A 79 6.62 -12.27 15.56
N ALA A 80 6.40 -11.61 14.42
CA ALA A 80 5.98 -12.24 13.18
C ALA A 80 6.95 -13.34 12.73
N THR A 81 8.26 -13.05 12.80
CA THR A 81 9.33 -13.99 12.49
C THR A 81 9.28 -15.24 13.38
N LYS A 82 9.03 -15.04 14.67
CA LYS A 82 8.89 -16.15 15.64
C LYS A 82 7.74 -17.09 15.26
N ILE A 83 6.60 -16.51 14.86
CA ILE A 83 5.41 -17.28 14.44
C ILE A 83 5.69 -18.05 13.15
N ILE A 84 6.29 -17.40 12.14
CA ILE A 84 6.61 -18.03 10.85
C ILE A 84 7.59 -19.18 11.04
N LYS A 85 8.66 -18.99 11.83
CA LYS A 85 9.67 -20.03 12.11
C LYS A 85 9.15 -21.19 12.94
N LYS A 86 8.04 -21.02 13.67
CA LYS A 86 7.43 -22.10 14.46
C LYS A 86 6.72 -23.15 13.60
N PHE A 87 6.24 -22.75 12.42
CA PHE A 87 5.48 -23.64 11.52
C PHE A 87 6.09 -23.73 10.12
N PRO A 88 7.33 -24.19 9.98
CA PRO A 88 8.07 -24.11 8.72
C PRO A 88 7.47 -24.96 7.59
N LYS A 89 6.84 -26.10 7.93
CA LYS A 89 6.17 -26.95 6.93
C LYS A 89 4.87 -26.38 6.39
N ALA A 90 4.19 -25.53 7.16
CA ALA A 90 2.94 -24.87 6.80
C ALA A 90 3.16 -23.42 6.35
N ILE A 91 4.38 -23.06 5.96
CA ILE A 91 4.76 -21.65 5.68
C ILE A 91 3.90 -20.99 4.60
N THR A 92 3.47 -21.74 3.59
CA THR A 92 2.58 -21.25 2.53
C THR A 92 1.23 -20.75 3.04
N LEU A 93 0.80 -21.24 4.19
CA LEU A 93 -0.45 -20.83 4.84
C LEU A 93 -0.21 -19.84 5.98
N VAL A 94 0.82 -20.08 6.79
CA VAL A 94 1.12 -19.29 7.98
C VAL A 94 1.69 -17.93 7.61
N ALA A 95 2.58 -17.85 6.62
CA ALA A 95 3.18 -16.58 6.20
C ALA A 95 2.14 -15.56 5.71
N PRO A 96 1.23 -15.89 4.77
CA PRO A 96 0.21 -14.92 4.34
C PRO A 96 -0.75 -14.53 5.48
N LEU A 97 -1.10 -15.45 6.38
CA LEU A 97 -1.95 -15.13 7.53
C LEU A 97 -1.26 -14.13 8.47
N VAL A 98 0.00 -14.36 8.79
CA VAL A 98 0.81 -13.47 9.63
C VAL A 98 0.94 -12.12 8.95
N CYS A 99 1.32 -12.07 7.68
CA CYS A 99 1.44 -10.82 6.93
C CYS A 99 0.11 -10.07 6.90
N PHE A 100 -1.00 -10.75 6.65
CA PHE A 100 -2.33 -10.14 6.68
C PHE A 100 -2.63 -9.49 8.03
N MET A 101 -2.48 -10.22 9.14
CA MET A 101 -2.81 -9.71 10.47
C MET A 101 -1.96 -8.50 10.86
N PHE A 102 -0.66 -8.54 10.58
CA PHE A 102 0.24 -7.44 10.92
C PHE A 102 0.01 -6.21 10.03
N VAL A 103 -0.19 -6.40 8.73
CA VAL A 103 -0.49 -5.31 7.80
C VAL A 103 -1.87 -4.71 8.10
N PHE A 104 -2.86 -5.54 8.41
CA PHE A 104 -4.19 -5.07 8.82
C PHE A 104 -4.12 -4.19 10.08
N GLY A 105 -3.39 -4.65 11.11
CA GLY A 105 -3.26 -3.91 12.36
C GLY A 105 -2.50 -2.59 12.23
N MET A 106 -1.51 -2.51 11.32
CA MET A 106 -0.65 -1.34 11.16
C MET A 106 -1.02 -0.43 9.99
N GLY A 107 -1.83 -0.89 9.06
CA GLY A 107 -2.20 -0.13 7.87
C GLY A 107 -1.06 0.16 6.90
N THR A 108 0.07 -0.55 7.00
CA THR A 108 1.26 -0.38 6.15
C THR A 108 1.84 -1.71 5.70
N ALA A 109 2.26 -1.78 4.43
CA ALA A 109 2.89 -2.97 3.84
C ALA A 109 4.38 -3.13 4.24
N MET A 110 4.98 -2.18 4.94
CA MET A 110 6.42 -2.20 5.27
C MET A 110 6.81 -3.45 6.06
N ILE A 111 5.95 -3.92 6.96
CA ILE A 111 6.18 -5.19 7.70
C ILE A 111 6.26 -6.38 6.74
N SER A 112 5.34 -6.47 5.79
CA SER A 112 5.34 -7.58 4.83
C SER A 112 6.65 -7.62 4.03
N LEU A 113 7.10 -6.48 3.51
CA LEU A 113 8.36 -6.38 2.78
C LEU A 113 9.56 -6.82 3.62
N SER A 114 9.56 -6.48 4.92
CA SER A 114 10.61 -6.88 5.85
C SER A 114 10.59 -8.38 6.18
N LEU A 115 9.43 -9.02 6.05
CA LEU A 115 9.28 -10.46 6.29
C LEU A 115 9.58 -11.33 5.07
N GLU A 116 9.55 -10.79 3.86
CA GLU A 116 9.78 -11.55 2.61
C GLU A 116 11.11 -12.32 2.60
N PRO A 117 12.27 -11.76 3.00
CA PRO A 117 13.52 -12.51 3.08
C PRO A 117 13.43 -13.68 4.05
N ILE A 118 12.76 -13.47 5.20
CA ILE A 118 12.60 -14.47 6.25
C ILE A 118 11.69 -15.61 5.77
N ILE A 119 10.61 -15.28 5.08
CA ILE A 119 9.69 -16.25 4.48
C ILE A 119 10.42 -17.09 3.44
N SER A 120 11.18 -16.44 2.56
CA SER A 120 11.97 -17.14 1.53
C SER A 120 12.98 -18.09 2.12
N GLU A 121 13.78 -17.63 3.10
CA GLU A 121 14.78 -18.45 3.79
C GLU A 121 14.14 -19.63 4.51
N THR A 122 13.05 -19.41 5.23
CA THR A 122 12.36 -20.46 5.97
C THR A 122 11.73 -21.50 5.04
N ALA A 123 11.17 -21.07 3.91
CA ALA A 123 10.61 -21.96 2.91
C ALA A 123 11.68 -22.87 2.29
N ILE A 124 12.83 -22.28 1.90
CA ILE A 124 13.96 -23.03 1.33
C ILE A 124 14.48 -24.07 2.33
N LYS A 125 14.70 -23.68 3.58
CA LYS A 125 15.17 -24.61 4.65
C LYS A 125 14.19 -25.74 4.90
N SER A 126 12.90 -25.51 4.69
CA SER A 126 11.84 -26.50 4.89
C SER A 126 11.51 -27.32 3.64
N LYS A 127 12.28 -27.14 2.57
CA LYS A 127 12.05 -27.76 1.25
C LYS A 127 10.65 -27.48 0.66
N VAL A 128 10.08 -26.32 1.01
CA VAL A 128 8.82 -25.81 0.46
C VAL A 128 9.13 -24.80 -0.64
N ASN A 129 8.30 -24.74 -1.67
CA ASN A 129 8.50 -23.77 -2.76
C ASN A 129 8.34 -22.33 -2.25
N PRO A 130 9.41 -21.51 -2.23
CA PRO A 130 9.35 -20.15 -1.70
C PRO A 130 8.44 -19.22 -2.53
N LYS A 131 8.30 -19.48 -3.83
CA LYS A 131 7.45 -18.66 -4.71
C LYS A 131 6.00 -18.65 -4.26
N ALA A 132 5.46 -19.82 -3.89
CA ALA A 132 4.08 -19.92 -3.43
C ALA A 132 3.86 -19.14 -2.12
N ALA A 133 4.76 -19.28 -1.15
CA ALA A 133 4.68 -18.58 0.12
C ALA A 133 4.81 -17.05 -0.05
N LEU A 134 5.73 -16.58 -0.90
CA LEU A 134 5.92 -15.16 -1.17
C LEU A 134 4.72 -14.55 -1.90
N ILE A 135 4.25 -15.17 -2.99
CA ILE A 135 3.12 -14.63 -3.76
C ILE A 135 1.87 -14.55 -2.88
N SER A 136 1.57 -15.62 -2.11
CA SER A 136 0.40 -15.61 -1.22
C SER A 136 0.52 -14.55 -0.12
N SER A 137 1.73 -14.31 0.42
CA SER A 137 1.97 -13.29 1.44
C SER A 137 1.80 -11.88 0.90
N VAL A 138 2.31 -11.60 -0.31
CA VAL A 138 2.13 -10.30 -0.98
C VAL A 138 0.67 -10.03 -1.28
N LEU A 139 -0.06 -11.01 -1.81
CA LEU A 139 -1.49 -10.87 -2.09
C LEU A 139 -2.29 -10.63 -0.80
N ALA A 140 -2.02 -11.41 0.26
CA ALA A 140 -2.67 -11.24 1.55
C ALA A 140 -2.40 -9.85 2.15
N SER A 141 -1.18 -9.35 2.05
CA SER A 141 -0.81 -8.01 2.53
C SER A 141 -1.54 -6.90 1.79
N ASN A 142 -1.68 -7.01 0.47
CA ASN A 142 -2.42 -6.02 -0.32
C ASN A 142 -3.93 -6.04 0.02
N MET A 143 -4.51 -7.22 0.23
CA MET A 143 -5.90 -7.32 0.70
C MET A 143 -6.06 -6.73 2.11
N ALA A 144 -5.09 -6.97 3.00
CA ALA A 144 -5.09 -6.39 4.33
C ALA A 144 -5.06 -4.85 4.31
N LEU A 145 -4.31 -4.24 3.39
CA LEU A 145 -4.29 -2.78 3.23
C LEU A 145 -5.66 -2.22 2.84
N LEU A 146 -6.41 -2.90 1.98
CA LEU A 146 -7.75 -2.46 1.59
C LEU A 146 -8.80 -2.65 2.69
N CYS A 147 -8.60 -3.62 3.57
CA CYS A 147 -9.50 -3.90 4.70
C CYS A 147 -9.10 -3.16 5.99
N SER A 148 -7.87 -2.64 6.09
CA SER A 148 -7.38 -2.03 7.32
C SER A 148 -7.98 -0.65 7.55
N PRO A 149 -8.62 -0.39 8.70
CA PRO A 149 -9.11 0.95 9.05
C PRO A 149 -7.98 1.98 9.24
N ALA A 150 -6.77 1.52 9.53
CA ALA A 150 -5.58 2.36 9.72
C ALA A 150 -4.83 2.63 8.41
N SER A 151 -5.32 2.12 7.27
CA SER A 151 -4.65 2.27 5.98
C SER A 151 -5.08 3.55 5.26
N SER A 152 -4.11 4.22 4.64
CA SER A 152 -4.38 5.35 3.76
C SER A 152 -5.20 4.96 2.54
N SER A 153 -5.06 3.73 2.06
CA SER A 153 -5.85 3.20 0.94
C SER A 153 -7.34 3.12 1.27
N THR A 154 -7.68 2.58 2.43
CA THR A 154 -9.06 2.51 2.94
C THR A 154 -9.64 3.91 3.14
N ALA A 155 -8.89 4.80 3.77
CA ALA A 155 -9.31 6.18 3.99
C ALA A 155 -9.62 6.90 2.68
N PHE A 156 -8.80 6.71 1.66
CA PHE A 156 -9.01 7.29 0.33
C PHE A 156 -10.26 6.72 -0.37
N VAL A 157 -10.45 5.41 -0.33
CA VAL A 157 -11.63 4.75 -0.92
C VAL A 157 -12.91 5.23 -0.24
N ILE A 158 -12.94 5.30 1.10
CA ILE A 158 -14.09 5.80 1.86
C ILE A 158 -14.40 7.25 1.50
N MET A 159 -13.37 8.09 1.36
CA MET A 159 -13.55 9.48 0.94
C MET A 159 -14.23 9.58 -0.44
N LEU A 160 -13.82 8.74 -1.40
CA LEU A 160 -14.44 8.70 -2.72
C LEU A 160 -15.89 8.19 -2.71
N LEU A 161 -16.21 7.28 -1.80
CA LEU A 161 -17.53 6.67 -1.66
C LEU A 161 -18.46 7.46 -0.71
N SER A 162 -17.92 8.39 0.08
CA SER A 162 -18.68 9.23 1.01
C SER A 162 -19.87 9.96 0.36
N PRO A 163 -19.77 10.53 -0.85
CA PRO A 163 -20.90 11.17 -1.53
C PRO A 163 -22.06 10.20 -1.84
N PHE A 164 -21.78 8.89 -1.87
CA PHE A 164 -22.77 7.83 -2.10
C PHE A 164 -23.34 7.24 -0.79
N GLY A 165 -23.08 7.88 0.35
CA GLY A 165 -23.59 7.45 1.65
C GLY A 165 -22.82 6.28 2.29
N VAL A 166 -21.66 5.90 1.74
CA VAL A 166 -20.82 4.83 2.30
C VAL A 166 -19.96 5.39 3.43
N SER A 167 -20.16 4.86 4.63
CA SER A 167 -19.34 5.16 5.81
C SER A 167 -18.30 4.07 6.05
N MET A 168 -17.33 4.35 6.93
CA MET A 168 -16.31 3.38 7.33
C MET A 168 -16.91 2.07 7.88
N GLY A 169 -18.00 2.17 8.68
CA GLY A 169 -18.69 1.01 9.22
C GLY A 169 -19.49 0.21 8.21
N THR A 170 -19.77 0.77 7.03
CA THR A 170 -20.46 0.07 5.92
C THR A 170 -19.45 -0.56 4.96
N TYR A 171 -18.23 -0.01 4.90
CA TYR A 171 -17.16 -0.50 4.03
C TYR A 171 -16.40 -1.70 4.63
N LEU A 172 -16.12 -1.70 5.95
CA LEU A 172 -15.42 -2.75 6.69
C LEU A 172 -16.38 -3.83 7.20
#